data_a549eec22e4ac88abbf1cb5a16bb2fc1
#
_entry.id   a549eec22e4ac88abbf1cb5a16bb2fc1
#
_cell.length_a   1.000
_cell.length_b   1.000
_cell.length_c   1.000
_cell.angle_alpha   90.00
_cell.angle_beta   90.00
_cell.angle_gamma   90.00
#
_symmetry.space_group_name_H-M   'P 1'
#
loop_
_entity.id
_entity.type
_entity.pdbx_description
1 polymer ?
#
loop_
_entity_poly.entity_id
_entity_poly.type
_entity_poly.pdbx_seq_one_letter_code
_entity_poly.pdbx_strand_id
1 'polypeptide(L)'
;MTNLWEDLETGPNPPEEIYAVVECLKGERNKYEYDKDIPGVVLDRVLHSNVHYPSDYGFIPQSYYDDEDPFDVLVLVEDQTFPGCVIEARPVALMKMDDDGEQDDKVIAVPTEDPRYDHIEDLEDIPQQTLDEIDEFFATYKNLEEGKEVETLGWEDKQAAFDAIEHAQELYDETFA
;
A
#
# COMPACT_ATOMS: atom_id res chain seq x y z
N MET A 1 -16.25 -2.41 18.27
CA MET A 1 -14.90 -2.82 17.83
C MET A 1 -14.48 -1.82 16.77
N THR A 2 -13.29 -1.29 16.82
CA THR A 2 -12.85 -0.23 15.90
C THR A 2 -12.66 -0.81 14.51
N ASN A 3 -13.30 -0.22 13.52
CA ASN A 3 -13.05 -0.50 12.11
C ASN A 3 -11.93 0.43 11.63
N LEU A 4 -10.72 -0.09 11.42
CA LEU A 4 -9.56 0.72 11.07
C LEU A 4 -9.67 1.40 9.69
N TRP A 5 -10.55 0.95 8.83
CA TRP A 5 -10.81 1.59 7.55
C TRP A 5 -11.78 2.78 7.67
N GLU A 6 -12.85 2.63 8.45
CA GLU A 6 -13.94 3.62 8.57
C GLU A 6 -13.75 4.59 9.74
N ASP A 7 -13.25 4.09 10.89
CA ASP A 7 -13.18 4.85 12.14
C ASP A 7 -11.88 5.64 12.32
N LEU A 8 -10.82 5.29 11.56
CA LEU A 8 -9.53 5.99 11.59
C LEU A 8 -9.48 7.02 10.47
N GLU A 9 -9.10 8.25 10.79
CA GLU A 9 -8.88 9.30 9.79
C GLU A 9 -7.75 8.90 8.81
N THR A 10 -7.77 9.45 7.59
CA THR A 10 -6.76 9.17 6.54
C THR A 10 -5.34 9.48 7.01
N GLY A 11 -5.18 10.44 7.88
CA GLY A 11 -3.88 10.84 8.43
C GLY A 11 -3.94 12.14 9.20
N PRO A 12 -2.82 12.54 9.83
CA PRO A 12 -2.76 13.80 10.58
C PRO A 12 -2.78 15.03 9.66
N ASN A 13 -2.32 14.92 8.42
CA ASN A 13 -2.30 16.00 7.43
C ASN A 13 -2.28 15.45 5.99
N PRO A 14 -3.35 14.73 5.54
CA PRO A 14 -3.36 14.17 4.20
C PRO A 14 -3.43 15.27 3.12
N PRO A 15 -2.81 15.07 1.95
CA PRO A 15 -2.09 13.87 1.52
C PRO A 15 -0.61 13.82 1.95
N GLU A 16 -0.07 14.86 2.60
CA GLU A 16 1.36 14.98 2.95
C GLU A 16 1.78 14.00 4.05
N GLU A 17 0.90 13.73 5.00
CA GLU A 17 1.08 12.79 6.09
C GLU A 17 -0.17 11.95 6.26
N ILE A 18 -0.03 10.64 6.09
CA ILE A 18 -1.12 9.66 6.12
C ILE A 18 -0.90 8.62 7.22
N TYR A 19 -1.96 7.91 7.56
CA TYR A 19 -1.86 6.63 8.26
C TYR A 19 -1.85 5.48 7.26
N ALA A 20 -0.99 4.51 7.51
CA ALA A 20 -0.98 3.22 6.82
C ALA A 20 -1.34 2.12 7.81
N VAL A 21 -2.40 1.38 7.55
CA VAL A 21 -2.76 0.19 8.34
C VAL A 21 -2.10 -1.01 7.70
N VAL A 22 -1.16 -1.62 8.42
CA VAL A 22 -0.37 -2.74 7.91
C VAL A 22 -1.18 -4.02 7.91
N GLU A 23 -1.14 -4.74 6.79
CA GLU A 23 -1.72 -6.06 6.62
C GLU A 23 -0.63 -7.11 6.42
N CYS A 24 0.24 -6.92 5.43
CA CYS A 24 1.28 -7.86 5.04
C CYS A 24 2.67 -7.33 5.43
N LEU A 25 3.53 -8.23 5.86
CA LEU A 25 4.82 -7.87 6.47
C LEU A 25 6.00 -8.08 5.53
N LYS A 26 6.95 -7.17 5.60
CA LYS A 26 8.26 -7.33 4.97
C LYS A 26 8.87 -8.70 5.27
N GLY A 27 9.29 -9.41 4.22
CA GLY A 27 9.94 -10.72 4.35
C GLY A 27 8.99 -11.89 4.53
N GLU A 28 7.67 -11.68 4.48
CA GLU A 28 6.65 -12.71 4.65
C GLU A 28 5.98 -13.07 3.31
N ARG A 29 5.38 -14.27 3.24
CA ARG A 29 4.57 -14.73 2.12
C ARG A 29 3.08 -14.81 2.43
N ASN A 30 2.69 -14.61 3.67
CA ASN A 30 1.29 -14.58 4.05
C ASN A 30 0.65 -13.31 3.54
N LYS A 31 -0.41 -13.45 2.74
CA LYS A 31 -1.27 -12.34 2.36
C LYS A 31 -2.40 -12.24 3.36
N TYR A 32 -2.36 -11.21 4.17
CA TYR A 32 -3.43 -10.86 5.09
C TYR A 32 -4.29 -9.74 4.49
N GLU A 33 -5.55 -9.72 4.86
CA GLU A 33 -6.50 -8.68 4.49
C GLU A 33 -7.31 -8.25 5.71
N TYR A 34 -7.57 -6.97 5.80
CA TYR A 34 -8.56 -6.45 6.74
C TYR A 34 -9.95 -6.79 6.19
N ASP A 35 -10.67 -7.66 6.89
CA ASP A 35 -11.97 -8.12 6.44
C ASP A 35 -13.08 -7.21 6.94
N LYS A 36 -14.02 -6.85 6.07
CA LYS A 36 -15.15 -5.97 6.41
C LYS A 36 -16.21 -6.67 7.28
N ASP A 37 -16.30 -7.99 7.17
CA ASP A 37 -17.30 -8.83 7.86
C ASP A 37 -16.73 -9.50 9.11
N ILE A 38 -15.45 -9.83 9.10
CA ILE A 38 -14.73 -10.39 10.25
C ILE A 38 -13.94 -9.27 10.93
N PRO A 39 -14.24 -8.91 12.19
CA PRO A 39 -13.57 -7.79 12.84
C PRO A 39 -12.11 -8.11 13.18
N GLY A 40 -11.25 -8.03 12.18
CA GLY A 40 -9.83 -8.32 12.31
C GLY A 40 -9.11 -8.48 10.96
N VAL A 41 -7.85 -8.83 11.06
CA VAL A 41 -7.00 -9.17 9.92
C VAL A 41 -7.08 -10.68 9.71
N VAL A 42 -7.44 -11.12 8.52
CA VAL A 42 -7.58 -12.53 8.15
C VAL A 42 -6.48 -12.97 7.20
N LEU A 43 -6.09 -14.23 7.26
CA LEU A 43 -5.21 -14.82 6.26
C LEU A 43 -6.04 -15.14 5.00
N ASP A 44 -5.87 -14.33 3.95
CA ASP A 44 -6.49 -14.60 2.66
C ASP A 44 -5.84 -15.83 2.00
N ARG A 45 -4.54 -15.77 1.77
CA ARG A 45 -3.74 -16.89 1.26
C ARG A 45 -2.26 -16.74 1.55
N VAL A 46 -1.53 -17.82 1.39
CA VAL A 46 -0.07 -17.80 1.28
C VAL A 46 0.29 -17.63 -0.19
N LEU A 47 1.15 -16.67 -0.53
CA LEU A 47 1.58 -16.45 -1.92
C LEU A 47 2.10 -17.77 -2.52
N HIS A 48 1.64 -18.12 -3.71
CA HIS A 48 2.00 -19.37 -4.37
C HIS A 48 3.44 -19.36 -4.91
N SER A 49 3.93 -18.19 -5.30
CA SER A 49 5.32 -17.96 -5.72
C SER A 49 6.27 -17.88 -4.53
N ASN A 50 7.55 -18.21 -4.74
CA ASN A 50 8.58 -18.07 -3.72
C ASN A 50 9.10 -16.63 -3.65
N VAL A 51 8.20 -15.70 -3.45
CA VAL A 51 8.47 -14.27 -3.29
C VAL A 51 7.97 -13.81 -1.91
N HIS A 52 8.52 -12.71 -1.43
CA HIS A 52 8.20 -12.16 -0.12
C HIS A 52 7.91 -10.68 -0.28
N TYR A 53 6.99 -10.12 0.51
CA TYR A 53 6.71 -8.70 0.50
C TYR A 53 8.01 -7.91 0.70
N PRO A 54 8.32 -6.95 -0.17
CA PRO A 54 9.58 -6.18 -0.08
C PRO A 54 9.61 -5.18 1.06
N SER A 55 8.43 -4.80 1.57
CA SER A 55 8.27 -3.94 2.75
C SER A 55 6.89 -4.17 3.37
N ASP A 56 6.55 -3.45 4.43
CA ASP A 56 5.22 -3.53 5.03
C ASP A 56 4.19 -2.95 4.06
N TYR A 57 3.08 -3.64 3.91
CA TYR A 57 2.06 -3.37 2.92
C TYR A 57 0.68 -3.40 3.56
N GLY A 58 -0.18 -2.48 3.17
CA GLY A 58 -1.53 -2.40 3.68
C GLY A 58 -2.34 -1.32 2.99
N PHE A 59 -3.20 -0.63 3.71
CA PHE A 59 -4.13 0.34 3.14
C PHE A 59 -4.14 1.68 3.89
N ILE A 60 -4.65 2.70 3.21
CA ILE A 60 -4.89 4.03 3.76
C ILE A 60 -6.34 4.08 4.30
N PRO A 61 -6.57 4.48 5.56
CA PRO A 61 -7.91 4.63 6.12
C PRO A 61 -8.75 5.67 5.37
N GLN A 62 -10.08 5.48 5.39
CA GLN A 62 -11.05 6.36 4.73
C GLN A 62 -10.67 6.69 3.28
N SER A 63 -10.22 5.68 2.55
CA SER A 63 -9.92 5.73 1.13
C SER A 63 -10.67 4.63 0.38
N TYR A 64 -10.93 4.86 -0.90
CA TYR A 64 -11.56 3.90 -1.80
C TYR A 64 -11.02 4.13 -3.21
N TYR A 65 -10.55 3.09 -3.88
CA TYR A 65 -9.88 3.25 -5.16
C TYR A 65 -10.64 2.57 -6.31
N ASP A 66 -10.11 2.67 -7.53
CA ASP A 66 -10.79 2.24 -8.75
C ASP A 66 -11.00 0.71 -8.86
N ASP A 67 -10.32 -0.08 -8.06
CA ASP A 67 -10.49 -1.53 -7.90
C ASP A 67 -11.56 -1.92 -6.85
N GLU A 68 -12.31 -0.95 -6.34
CA GLU A 68 -13.36 -1.12 -5.33
C GLU A 68 -12.87 -1.58 -3.94
N ASP A 69 -11.59 -1.33 -3.63
CA ASP A 69 -10.96 -1.63 -2.34
C ASP A 69 -10.33 -0.36 -1.70
N PRO A 70 -9.98 -0.39 -0.41
CA PRO A 70 -9.17 0.66 0.21
C PRO A 70 -7.86 0.87 -0.56
N PHE A 71 -7.41 2.12 -0.65
CA PHE A 71 -6.23 2.44 -1.44
C PHE A 71 -4.95 1.88 -0.82
N ASP A 72 -4.21 1.12 -1.58
CA ASP A 72 -3.02 0.38 -1.15
C ASP A 72 -1.80 1.28 -0.92
N VAL A 73 -1.03 0.95 0.12
CA VAL A 73 0.22 1.63 0.45
C VAL A 73 1.30 0.62 0.85
N LEU A 74 2.51 0.80 0.30
CA LEU A 74 3.73 0.13 0.72
C LEU A 74 4.56 1.11 1.54
N VAL A 75 4.85 0.78 2.80
CA VAL A 75 5.69 1.60 3.69
C VAL A 75 7.07 1.00 3.77
N LEU A 76 8.08 1.75 3.34
CA LEU A 76 9.49 1.32 3.41
C LEU A 76 9.92 1.27 4.89
N VAL A 77 10.28 0.10 5.37
CA VAL A 77 10.72 -0.12 6.76
C VAL A 77 11.99 -0.94 6.81
N GLU A 78 12.86 -0.67 7.80
CA GLU A 78 14.01 -1.54 8.09
C GLU A 78 13.54 -2.87 8.66
N ASP A 79 12.81 -2.82 9.76
CA ASP A 79 12.23 -3.97 10.43
C ASP A 79 10.73 -4.02 10.23
N GLN A 80 10.20 -5.22 9.99
CA GLN A 80 8.75 -5.41 9.86
C GLN A 80 8.02 -5.03 11.16
N THR A 81 6.80 -4.53 11.02
CA THR A 81 5.91 -4.27 12.13
C THR A 81 5.03 -5.49 12.47
N PHE A 82 3.73 -5.34 12.55
CA PHE A 82 2.78 -6.43 12.78
C PHE A 82 1.44 -6.12 12.10
N PRO A 83 0.63 -7.13 11.75
CA PRO A 83 -0.67 -6.90 11.13
C PRO A 83 -1.61 -6.12 12.05
N GLY A 84 -2.18 -5.02 11.51
CA GLY A 84 -3.00 -4.08 12.28
C GLY A 84 -2.21 -2.91 12.88
N CYS A 85 -0.90 -2.85 12.71
CA CYS A 85 -0.10 -1.70 13.09
C CYS A 85 -0.49 -0.48 12.25
N VAL A 86 -0.65 0.67 12.89
CA VAL A 86 -0.87 1.95 12.21
C VAL A 86 0.46 2.70 12.17
N ILE A 87 0.95 2.99 10.96
CA ILE A 87 2.18 3.76 10.75
C ILE A 87 1.80 5.15 10.24
N GLU A 88 2.31 6.18 10.89
CA GLU A 88 2.30 7.53 10.33
C GLU A 88 3.40 7.64 9.28
N ALA A 89 3.04 7.99 8.05
CA ALA A 89 3.93 7.90 6.91
C ALA A 89 3.78 9.09 5.96
N ARG A 90 4.87 9.41 5.25
CA ARG A 90 4.90 10.42 4.19
C ARG A 90 4.92 9.74 2.82
N PRO A 91 3.93 9.96 1.94
CA PRO A 91 3.98 9.50 0.56
C PRO A 91 5.14 10.13 -0.21
N VAL A 92 5.87 9.31 -0.98
CA VAL A 92 7.05 9.74 -1.73
C VAL A 92 7.02 9.34 -3.21
N ALA A 93 6.18 8.39 -3.59
CA ALA A 93 6.03 7.94 -4.97
C ALA A 93 4.72 7.19 -5.19
N LEU A 94 4.36 7.00 -6.46
CA LEU A 94 3.24 6.18 -6.90
C LEU A 94 3.72 5.13 -7.89
N MET A 95 3.41 3.87 -7.63
CA MET A 95 3.57 2.78 -8.58
C MET A 95 2.28 2.61 -9.36
N LYS A 96 2.37 2.65 -10.68
CA LYS A 96 1.24 2.36 -11.57
C LYS A 96 1.16 0.87 -11.85
N MET A 97 -0.01 0.29 -11.68
CA MET A 97 -0.23 -1.14 -11.88
C MET A 97 -1.65 -1.42 -12.40
N ASP A 98 -1.76 -2.47 -13.21
CA ASP A 98 -2.99 -3.07 -13.66
C ASP A 98 -3.08 -4.51 -13.12
N ASP A 99 -4.19 -4.85 -12.47
CA ASP A 99 -4.47 -6.20 -11.99
C ASP A 99 -5.75 -6.71 -12.66
N ASP A 100 -5.61 -7.68 -13.56
CA ASP A 100 -6.71 -8.26 -14.32
C ASP A 100 -7.56 -7.22 -15.10
N GLY A 101 -6.96 -6.12 -15.57
CA GLY A 101 -7.61 -5.04 -16.31
C GLY A 101 -8.18 -3.92 -15.43
N GLU A 102 -7.97 -3.96 -14.12
CA GLU A 102 -8.36 -2.92 -13.17
C GLU A 102 -7.14 -2.12 -12.72
N GLN A 103 -7.29 -0.79 -12.63
CA GLN A 103 -6.24 0.08 -12.12
C GLN A 103 -6.04 -0.16 -10.62
N ASP A 104 -4.86 -0.62 -10.25
CA ASP A 104 -4.50 -1.04 -8.90
C ASP A 104 -3.16 -0.40 -8.48
N ASP A 105 -3.12 0.92 -8.49
CA ASP A 105 -1.93 1.70 -8.15
C ASP A 105 -1.55 1.53 -6.67
N LYS A 106 -0.27 1.73 -6.35
CA LYS A 106 0.26 1.60 -4.99
C LYS A 106 0.98 2.87 -4.58
N VAL A 107 0.60 3.45 -3.45
CA VAL A 107 1.39 4.52 -2.82
C VAL A 107 2.64 3.93 -2.20
N ILE A 108 3.78 4.57 -2.39
CA ILE A 108 5.02 4.28 -1.66
C ILE A 108 5.22 5.39 -0.64
N ALA A 109 5.40 5.00 0.61
CA ALA A 109 5.58 5.94 1.72
C ALA A 109 6.75 5.56 2.63
N VAL A 110 7.20 6.50 3.42
CA VAL A 110 8.25 6.31 4.43
C VAL A 110 7.73 6.69 5.81
N PRO A 111 8.13 5.99 6.90
CA PRO A 111 7.71 6.35 8.25
C PRO A 111 8.18 7.76 8.63
N THR A 112 7.32 8.54 9.27
CA THR A 112 7.67 9.91 9.70
C THR A 112 8.71 9.93 10.83
N GLU A 113 8.74 8.89 11.66
CA GLU A 113 9.57 8.80 12.86
C GLU A 113 10.85 7.95 12.70
N ASP A 114 11.18 7.51 11.48
CA ASP A 114 12.43 6.80 11.22
C ASP A 114 13.44 7.71 10.51
N PRO A 115 14.49 8.19 11.20
CA PRO A 115 15.49 9.09 10.63
C PRO A 115 16.29 8.47 9.47
N ARG A 116 16.26 7.15 9.28
CA ARG A 116 16.89 6.48 8.13
C ARG A 116 16.26 6.86 6.80
N TYR A 117 15.00 7.33 6.85
CA TYR A 117 14.22 7.72 5.66
C TYR A 117 14.04 9.24 5.52
N ASP A 118 14.62 10.06 6.40
CA ASP A 118 14.46 11.53 6.36
C ASP A 118 14.93 12.14 5.04
N HIS A 119 15.91 11.52 4.37
CA HIS A 119 16.47 11.99 3.10
C HIS A 119 15.60 11.61 1.88
N ILE A 120 14.60 10.75 2.04
CA ILE A 120 13.68 10.35 0.97
C ILE A 120 12.48 11.29 0.99
N GLU A 121 12.46 12.21 0.04
CA GLU A 121 11.41 13.21 -0.09
C GLU A 121 10.56 13.02 -1.36
N ASP A 122 11.13 12.36 -2.38
CA ASP A 122 10.46 12.12 -3.66
C ASP A 122 10.98 10.82 -4.31
N LEU A 123 10.38 10.42 -5.43
CA LEU A 123 10.75 9.23 -6.19
C LEU A 123 12.25 9.12 -6.47
N GLU A 124 12.89 10.22 -6.85
CA GLU A 124 14.32 10.26 -7.23
C GLU A 124 15.26 9.94 -6.06
N ASP A 125 14.79 10.06 -4.83
CA ASP A 125 15.57 9.77 -3.62
C ASP A 125 15.52 8.29 -3.23
N ILE A 126 14.60 7.51 -3.79
CA ILE A 126 14.48 6.08 -3.51
C ILE A 126 15.60 5.34 -4.27
N PRO A 127 16.39 4.48 -3.59
CA PRO A 127 17.39 3.69 -4.28
C PRO A 127 16.78 2.85 -5.41
N GLN A 128 17.42 2.86 -6.59
CA GLN A 128 16.91 2.13 -7.75
C GLN A 128 16.68 0.65 -7.46
N GLN A 129 17.56 0.00 -6.70
CA GLN A 129 17.40 -1.40 -6.34
C GLN A 129 16.12 -1.65 -5.54
N THR A 130 15.71 -0.70 -4.67
CA THR A 130 14.46 -0.78 -3.93
C THR A 130 13.25 -0.73 -4.87
N LEU A 131 13.27 0.18 -5.84
CA LEU A 131 12.22 0.27 -6.87
C LEU A 131 12.15 -1.00 -7.71
N ASP A 132 13.29 -1.54 -8.12
CA ASP A 132 13.39 -2.76 -8.92
C ASP A 132 12.82 -3.99 -8.16
N GLU A 133 13.10 -4.10 -6.86
CA GLU A 133 12.57 -5.19 -6.03
C GLU A 133 11.06 -5.09 -5.83
N ILE A 134 10.53 -3.89 -5.66
CA ILE A 134 9.08 -3.67 -5.55
C ILE A 134 8.38 -4.00 -6.87
N ASP A 135 8.92 -3.53 -7.99
CA ASP A 135 8.40 -3.81 -9.33
C ASP A 135 8.39 -5.31 -9.62
N GLU A 136 9.50 -5.99 -9.40
CA GLU A 136 9.63 -7.45 -9.60
C GLU A 136 8.65 -8.23 -8.70
N PHE A 137 8.47 -7.82 -7.45
CA PHE A 137 7.52 -8.45 -6.56
C PHE A 137 6.10 -8.39 -7.12
N PHE A 138 5.60 -7.21 -7.45
CA PHE A 138 4.24 -7.06 -7.96
C PHE A 138 4.06 -7.63 -9.37
N ALA A 139 5.08 -7.59 -10.20
CA ALA A 139 5.04 -8.22 -11.52
C ALA A 139 4.94 -9.75 -11.47
N THR A 140 5.39 -10.39 -10.38
CA THR A 140 5.54 -11.84 -10.31
C THR A 140 4.76 -12.54 -9.19
N TYR A 141 4.22 -11.82 -8.20
CA TYR A 141 3.67 -12.44 -7.00
C TYR A 141 2.43 -13.32 -7.26
N LYS A 142 1.71 -13.10 -8.36
CA LYS A 142 0.56 -13.91 -8.80
C LYS A 142 0.88 -14.90 -9.94
N ASN A 143 2.14 -15.02 -10.37
CA ASN A 143 2.51 -15.83 -11.55
C ASN A 143 2.10 -17.32 -11.46
N LEU A 144 2.06 -17.90 -10.27
CA LEU A 144 1.61 -19.27 -10.05
C LEU A 144 0.12 -19.39 -9.74
N GLU A 145 -0.61 -18.28 -9.73
CA GLU A 145 -2.07 -18.27 -9.57
C GLU A 145 -2.72 -18.37 -10.95
N GLU A 146 -3.55 -19.37 -11.12
CA GLU A 146 -4.19 -19.68 -12.39
C GLU A 146 -5.16 -18.57 -12.82
N GLY A 147 -5.01 -18.08 -14.06
CA GLY A 147 -5.89 -17.09 -14.65
C GLY A 147 -5.68 -15.65 -14.16
N LYS A 148 -4.61 -15.39 -13.42
CA LYS A 148 -4.27 -14.03 -12.95
C LYS A 148 -3.22 -13.39 -13.85
N GLU A 149 -3.44 -12.11 -14.17
CA GLU A 149 -2.54 -11.30 -14.99
C GLU A 149 -2.32 -9.94 -14.32
N VAL A 150 -1.07 -9.60 -14.06
CA VAL A 150 -0.65 -8.34 -13.46
C VAL A 150 0.38 -7.68 -14.38
N GLU A 151 0.22 -6.38 -14.62
CA GLU A 151 1.17 -5.57 -15.37
C GLU A 151 1.60 -4.36 -14.53
N THR A 152 2.91 -4.21 -14.31
CA THR A 152 3.47 -3.00 -13.72
C THR A 152 3.68 -1.97 -14.83
N LEU A 153 3.25 -0.73 -14.60
CA LEU A 153 3.19 0.33 -15.61
C LEU A 153 4.17 1.48 -15.36
N GLY A 154 5.06 1.32 -14.37
CA GLY A 154 6.10 2.29 -14.04
C GLY A 154 5.81 3.12 -12.81
N TRP A 155 6.58 4.16 -12.64
CA TRP A 155 6.66 4.99 -11.45
C TRP A 155 6.29 6.43 -11.74
N GLU A 156 5.64 7.07 -10.80
CA GLU A 156 5.36 8.50 -10.79
C GLU A 156 5.81 9.12 -9.47
N ASP A 157 5.96 10.44 -9.48
CA ASP A 157 6.52 11.20 -8.38
C ASP A 157 5.57 11.35 -7.16
N LYS A 158 6.04 12.04 -6.14
CA LYS A 158 5.28 12.35 -4.93
C LYS A 158 3.97 13.09 -5.25
N GLN A 159 3.96 14.00 -6.20
CA GLN A 159 2.75 14.75 -6.54
C GLN A 159 1.66 13.83 -7.08
N ALA A 160 2.03 12.88 -7.93
CA ALA A 160 1.08 11.87 -8.41
C ALA A 160 0.51 11.01 -7.28
N ALA A 161 1.33 10.69 -6.27
CA ALA A 161 0.85 9.99 -5.06
C ALA A 161 -0.15 10.85 -4.27
N PHE A 162 0.10 12.15 -4.11
CA PHE A 162 -0.83 13.07 -3.46
C PHE A 162 -2.17 13.17 -4.19
N ASP A 163 -2.12 13.37 -5.51
CA ASP A 163 -3.32 13.44 -6.35
C ASP A 163 -4.15 12.15 -6.28
N ALA A 164 -3.49 10.99 -6.26
CA ALA A 164 -4.16 9.69 -6.13
C ALA A 164 -4.80 9.49 -4.74
N ILE A 165 -4.15 9.97 -3.67
CA ILE A 165 -4.71 9.92 -2.31
C ILE A 165 -5.96 10.83 -2.20
N GLU A 166 -5.89 12.05 -2.72
CA GLU A 166 -7.04 12.97 -2.75
C GLU A 166 -8.21 12.35 -3.54
N HIS A 167 -7.93 11.76 -4.70
CA HIS A 167 -8.93 11.03 -5.48
C HIS A 167 -9.56 9.88 -4.68
N ALA A 168 -8.76 9.08 -3.99
CA ALA A 168 -9.23 7.97 -3.18
C ALA A 168 -10.10 8.43 -1.99
N GLN A 169 -9.80 9.58 -1.39
CA GLN A 169 -10.64 10.19 -0.35
C GLN A 169 -11.98 10.69 -0.91
N GLU A 170 -11.96 11.35 -2.07
CA GLU A 170 -13.17 11.80 -2.76
C GLU A 170 -14.09 10.64 -3.10
N LEU A 171 -13.55 9.53 -3.65
CA LEU A 171 -14.32 8.32 -3.95
C LEU A 171 -14.90 7.68 -2.69
N TYR A 172 -14.15 7.68 -1.59
CA TYR A 172 -14.65 7.19 -0.30
C TYR A 172 -15.84 8.02 0.17
N ASP A 173 -15.72 9.35 0.18
CA ASP A 173 -16.77 10.27 0.61
C ASP A 173 -18.03 10.16 -0.27
N GLU A 174 -17.87 10.05 -1.59
CA GLU A 174 -18.97 9.87 -2.54
C GLU A 174 -19.70 8.54 -2.34
N THR A 175 -18.98 7.49 -1.90
CA THR A 175 -19.52 6.13 -1.82
C THR A 175 -20.12 5.83 -0.44
N PHE A 176 -19.51 6.33 0.63
CA PHE A 176 -19.82 5.91 2.01
C PHE A 176 -20.24 7.06 2.95
N ALA A 177 -20.07 8.32 2.58
CA ALA A 177 -20.44 9.45 3.44
C ALA A 177 -21.90 9.92 3.29
#